data_1d94fb23b4a63df4869af1f5ee43ec31
#
_entry.id   1d94fb23b4a63df4869af1f5ee43ec31
#
_cell.length_a   1.000
_cell.length_b   1.000
_cell.length_c   1.000
_cell.angle_alpha   90.00
_cell.angle_beta   90.00
_cell.angle_gamma   90.00
#
_symmetry.space_group_name_H-M   'P 1'
#
loop_
_entity.id
_entity.type
_entity.pdbx_description
1 polymer ?
#
loop_
_entity_poly.entity_id
_entity_poly.type
_entity_poly.pdbx_seq_one_letter_code
_entity_poly.pdbx_strand_id
1 'polypeptide(L)'
;MRRPGAASARPPLAVLLHGIGADETDLFALAPALDPRLLVVSARAPFEAEPMGYAWYAIDWYEHPPRPDVAQARASLERLLAFVGEAVEAYDADPSQVLLAGFSQGASMAVSAALARPEAFLGVAAHSGRLLHALLPASPPHGGPRVPVLWQHGRLDPVVPMAFGDEARRLLPPLGVDLDFREYAIGHEIGAESLRDLATWLSGRLGGAGA
;
A
#
# COMPACT_ATOMS: atom_id res chain seq x y z
N MET A 1 -16.19 -0.22 4.29
CA MET A 1 -16.27 0.56 3.02
C MET A 1 -16.90 1.93 3.29
N ARG A 2 -16.32 3.01 2.74
CA ARG A 2 -16.92 4.36 2.72
C ARG A 2 -17.20 4.75 1.26
N ARG A 3 -18.44 5.12 0.95
CA ARG A 3 -18.82 5.66 -0.36
C ARG A 3 -18.47 7.15 -0.46
N PRO A 4 -18.18 7.66 -1.67
CA PRO A 4 -17.87 9.08 -1.88
C PRO A 4 -19.08 9.96 -1.54
N GLY A 5 -18.80 11.18 -1.08
CA GLY A 5 -19.81 12.17 -0.75
C GLY A 5 -20.46 12.86 -1.97
N ALA A 6 -19.76 12.84 -3.12
CA ALA A 6 -20.28 13.34 -4.40
C ALA A 6 -20.59 12.17 -5.33
N ALA A 7 -21.73 12.23 -6.02
CA ALA A 7 -22.13 11.22 -6.99
C ALA A 7 -21.24 11.32 -8.25
N SER A 8 -20.11 10.60 -8.25
CA SER A 8 -19.44 10.21 -9.49
C SER A 8 -20.14 8.96 -10.04
N ALA A 9 -20.36 8.88 -11.33
CA ALA A 9 -20.92 7.67 -11.96
C ALA A 9 -20.02 6.45 -11.68
N ARG A 10 -18.68 6.65 -11.65
CA ARG A 10 -17.66 5.66 -11.29
C ARG A 10 -16.61 6.33 -10.40
N PRO A 11 -16.65 6.14 -9.09
CA PRO A 11 -15.73 6.80 -8.18
C PRO A 11 -14.32 6.20 -8.26
N PRO A 12 -13.25 7.00 -8.01
CA PRO A 12 -11.92 6.47 -7.80
C PRO A 12 -11.88 5.60 -6.54
N LEU A 13 -11.14 4.50 -6.59
CA LEU A 13 -11.03 3.50 -5.53
C LEU A 13 -9.72 3.65 -4.76
N ALA A 14 -9.80 3.71 -3.43
CA ALA A 14 -8.64 3.54 -2.55
C ALA A 14 -8.79 2.24 -1.75
N VAL A 15 -7.81 1.34 -1.85
CA VAL A 15 -7.75 0.10 -1.06
C VAL A 15 -6.70 0.25 0.02
N LEU A 16 -7.09 0.03 1.28
CA LEU A 16 -6.24 0.13 2.46
C LEU A 16 -5.79 -1.26 2.91
N LEU A 17 -4.50 -1.43 3.22
CA LEU A 17 -3.86 -2.70 3.58
C LEU A 17 -3.20 -2.59 4.94
N HIS A 18 -3.76 -3.23 5.96
CA HIS A 18 -3.29 -3.19 7.36
C HIS A 18 -1.95 -3.90 7.59
N GLY A 19 -1.32 -3.65 8.73
CA GLY A 19 -0.14 -4.36 9.21
C GLY A 19 -0.45 -5.74 9.78
N ILE A 20 0.60 -6.54 10.07
CA ILE A 20 0.46 -7.84 10.74
C ILE A 20 -0.19 -7.66 12.13
N GLY A 21 -1.08 -8.59 12.49
CA GLY A 21 -1.77 -8.60 13.79
C GLY A 21 -2.97 -7.66 13.89
N ALA A 22 -3.25 -6.88 12.83
CA ALA A 22 -4.42 -6.02 12.71
C ALA A 22 -5.50 -6.68 11.81
N ASP A 23 -6.52 -5.91 11.47
CA ASP A 23 -7.59 -6.31 10.55
C ASP A 23 -8.03 -5.13 9.65
N GLU A 24 -9.07 -5.32 8.86
CA GLU A 24 -9.61 -4.30 7.95
C GLU A 24 -10.17 -3.06 8.65
N THR A 25 -10.40 -3.08 9.94
CA THR A 25 -10.91 -1.92 10.68
C THR A 25 -9.82 -0.92 11.05
N ASP A 26 -8.57 -1.36 11.18
CA ASP A 26 -7.43 -0.58 11.61
C ASP A 26 -7.20 0.65 10.72
N LEU A 27 -6.78 0.46 9.49
CA LEU A 27 -6.56 1.59 8.57
C LEU A 27 -7.87 2.24 8.09
N PHE A 28 -9.00 1.54 8.21
CA PHE A 28 -10.29 2.15 7.85
C PHE A 28 -10.62 3.37 8.71
N ALA A 29 -10.07 3.45 9.92
CA ALA A 29 -10.17 4.64 10.78
C ALA A 29 -9.59 5.91 10.14
N LEU A 30 -8.69 5.79 9.17
CA LEU A 30 -8.11 6.91 8.43
C LEU A 30 -9.02 7.45 7.31
N ALA A 31 -10.05 6.70 6.91
CA ALA A 31 -10.92 7.07 5.79
C ALA A 31 -11.55 8.48 5.89
N PRO A 32 -11.94 9.00 7.09
CA PRO A 32 -12.45 10.37 7.20
C PRO A 32 -11.45 11.46 6.83
N ALA A 33 -10.14 11.20 6.94
CA ALA A 33 -9.08 12.14 6.59
C ALA A 33 -8.72 12.13 5.10
N LEU A 34 -9.17 11.11 4.36
CA LEU A 34 -8.90 10.98 2.92
C LEU A 34 -9.90 11.76 2.09
N ASP A 35 -9.53 12.05 0.84
CA ASP A 35 -10.37 12.79 -0.12
C ASP A 35 -11.79 12.23 -0.18
N PRO A 36 -12.83 13.07 -0.05
CA PRO A 36 -14.22 12.63 -0.06
C PRO A 36 -14.70 12.07 -1.41
N ARG A 37 -13.96 12.28 -2.48
CA ARG A 37 -14.24 11.69 -3.80
C ARG A 37 -13.94 10.20 -3.85
N LEU A 38 -13.07 9.70 -2.96
CA LEU A 38 -12.65 8.31 -2.93
C LEU A 38 -13.74 7.37 -2.41
N LEU A 39 -13.98 6.31 -3.13
CA LEU A 39 -14.53 5.08 -2.56
C LEU A 39 -13.40 4.40 -1.78
N VAL A 40 -13.55 4.28 -0.46
CA VAL A 40 -12.53 3.68 0.39
C VAL A 40 -12.96 2.27 0.80
N VAL A 41 -12.13 1.29 0.48
CA VAL A 41 -12.28 -0.12 0.87
C VAL A 41 -11.05 -0.53 1.68
N SER A 42 -11.24 -1.25 2.78
CA SER A 42 -10.13 -1.80 3.55
C SER A 42 -10.16 -3.32 3.45
N ALA A 43 -9.04 -3.93 3.07
CA ALA A 43 -8.93 -5.36 2.86
C ALA A 43 -8.42 -6.05 4.12
N ARG A 44 -8.99 -7.22 4.45
CA ARG A 44 -8.46 -8.12 5.46
C ARG A 44 -7.42 -9.03 4.83
N ALA A 45 -6.26 -9.16 5.45
CA ALA A 45 -5.22 -10.10 5.04
C ALA A 45 -5.71 -11.56 5.16
N PRO A 46 -5.22 -12.48 4.29
CA PRO A 46 -5.83 -13.80 4.13
C PRO A 46 -5.46 -14.84 5.17
N PHE A 47 -4.47 -14.59 6.03
CA PHE A 47 -4.01 -15.55 7.04
C PHE A 47 -4.26 -15.01 8.44
N GLU A 48 -4.64 -15.88 9.37
CA GLU A 48 -4.67 -15.54 10.79
C GLU A 48 -3.26 -15.32 11.33
N ALA A 49 -3.09 -14.37 12.23
CA ALA A 49 -1.83 -14.08 12.89
C ALA A 49 -1.90 -14.43 14.38
N GLU A 50 -0.84 -15.03 14.90
CA GLU A 50 -0.69 -15.27 16.35
C GLU A 50 -0.04 -14.04 17.01
N PRO A 51 -0.53 -13.58 18.19
CA PRO A 51 -1.63 -14.14 18.99
C PRO A 51 -3.02 -13.61 18.58
N MET A 52 -3.13 -12.69 17.61
CA MET A 52 -4.39 -12.10 17.17
C MET A 52 -4.29 -11.43 15.80
N GLY A 53 -5.44 -11.17 15.20
CA GLY A 53 -5.57 -10.44 13.94
C GLY A 53 -5.18 -11.26 12.71
N TYR A 54 -4.74 -10.57 11.67
CA TYR A 54 -4.45 -11.18 10.37
C TYR A 54 -3.08 -10.75 9.84
N ALA A 55 -2.55 -11.55 8.92
CA ALA A 55 -1.26 -11.35 8.26
C ALA A 55 -1.34 -11.58 6.76
N TRP A 56 -0.58 -10.80 5.99
CA TRP A 56 -0.39 -11.06 4.57
C TRP A 56 0.54 -12.24 4.33
N TYR A 57 1.47 -12.46 5.25
CA TYR A 57 2.38 -13.62 5.27
C TYR A 57 2.94 -13.81 6.68
N ALA A 58 3.27 -15.04 7.03
CA ALA A 58 3.96 -15.34 8.27
C ALA A 58 5.41 -14.81 8.24
N ILE A 59 5.94 -14.50 9.42
CA ILE A 59 7.33 -14.10 9.61
C ILE A 59 7.96 -15.08 10.60
N ASP A 60 9.06 -15.70 10.20
CA ASP A 60 9.92 -16.44 11.13
C ASP A 60 10.79 -15.45 11.91
N TRP A 61 10.39 -15.19 13.16
CA TRP A 61 11.07 -14.26 14.05
C TRP A 61 12.33 -14.84 14.70
N TYR A 62 12.54 -16.16 14.60
CA TYR A 62 13.74 -16.82 15.14
C TYR A 62 14.94 -16.70 14.18
N GLU A 63 14.71 -16.43 12.92
CA GLU A 63 15.76 -16.11 11.95
C GLU A 63 16.27 -14.67 12.15
N HIS A 64 17.53 -14.43 11.89
CA HIS A 64 18.15 -13.10 11.95
C HIS A 64 18.88 -12.78 10.65
N PRO A 65 18.34 -11.84 9.84
CA PRO A 65 17.11 -11.04 10.04
C PRO A 65 15.83 -11.87 9.92
N PRO A 66 14.71 -11.42 10.53
CA PRO A 66 13.42 -12.11 10.43
C PRO A 66 13.02 -12.38 8.98
N ARG A 67 12.61 -13.64 8.70
CA ARG A 67 12.37 -14.11 7.34
C ARG A 67 10.87 -14.24 7.03
N PRO A 68 10.37 -13.57 5.95
CA PRO A 68 9.00 -13.73 5.51
C PRO A 68 8.78 -15.10 4.84
N ASP A 69 7.58 -15.68 5.02
CA ASP A 69 7.12 -16.80 4.21
C ASP A 69 6.80 -16.31 2.80
N VAL A 70 7.69 -16.62 1.86
CA VAL A 70 7.61 -16.19 0.47
C VAL A 70 6.41 -16.83 -0.25
N ALA A 71 6.05 -18.06 0.08
CA ALA A 71 4.93 -18.75 -0.56
C ALA A 71 3.60 -18.08 -0.16
N GLN A 72 3.42 -17.78 1.12
CA GLN A 72 2.27 -17.02 1.60
C GLN A 72 2.24 -15.60 1.02
N ALA A 73 3.39 -14.92 0.94
CA ALA A 73 3.46 -13.59 0.35
C ALA A 73 3.03 -13.58 -1.14
N ARG A 74 3.42 -14.60 -1.91
CA ARG A 74 2.97 -14.77 -3.32
C ARG A 74 1.46 -15.02 -3.39
N ALA A 75 0.95 -15.94 -2.57
CA ALA A 75 -0.49 -16.24 -2.54
C ALA A 75 -1.31 -15.00 -2.13
N SER A 76 -0.80 -14.21 -1.19
CA SER A 76 -1.44 -12.94 -0.80
C SER A 76 -1.41 -11.89 -1.91
N LEU A 77 -0.33 -11.81 -2.67
CA LEU A 77 -0.25 -10.90 -3.81
C LEU A 77 -1.29 -11.25 -4.88
N GLU A 78 -1.41 -12.52 -5.23
CA GLU A 78 -2.40 -13.01 -6.19
C GLU A 78 -3.84 -12.70 -5.71
N ARG A 79 -4.14 -12.98 -4.43
CA ARG A 79 -5.44 -12.68 -3.83
C ARG A 79 -5.73 -11.18 -3.77
N LEU A 80 -4.73 -10.36 -3.44
CA LEU A 80 -4.87 -8.91 -3.41
C LEU A 80 -5.20 -8.35 -4.80
N LEU A 81 -4.51 -8.79 -5.84
CA LEU A 81 -4.76 -8.36 -7.21
C LEU A 81 -6.16 -8.77 -7.69
N ALA A 82 -6.60 -9.99 -7.36
CA ALA A 82 -7.97 -10.45 -7.63
C ALA A 82 -9.00 -9.62 -6.87
N PHE A 83 -8.79 -9.40 -5.56
CA PHE A 83 -9.67 -8.59 -4.70
C PHE A 83 -9.83 -7.15 -5.22
N VAL A 84 -8.77 -6.54 -5.71
CA VAL A 84 -8.84 -5.19 -6.31
C VAL A 84 -9.75 -5.20 -7.53
N GLY A 85 -9.62 -6.18 -8.43
CA GLY A 85 -10.50 -6.33 -9.58
C GLY A 85 -11.97 -6.54 -9.19
N GLU A 86 -12.22 -7.45 -8.24
CA GLU A 86 -13.55 -7.72 -7.69
C GLU A 86 -14.17 -6.48 -7.02
N ALA A 87 -13.36 -5.69 -6.30
CA ALA A 87 -13.83 -4.45 -5.68
C ALA A 87 -14.20 -3.38 -6.72
N VAL A 88 -13.43 -3.26 -7.80
CA VAL A 88 -13.75 -2.36 -8.92
C VAL A 88 -15.11 -2.72 -9.52
N GLU A 89 -15.35 -4.01 -9.79
CA GLU A 89 -16.61 -4.50 -10.37
C GLU A 89 -17.78 -4.37 -9.38
N ALA A 90 -17.61 -4.85 -8.15
CA ALA A 90 -18.69 -4.91 -7.15
C ALA A 90 -19.20 -3.53 -6.73
N TYR A 91 -18.34 -2.52 -6.78
CA TYR A 91 -18.69 -1.15 -6.37
C TYR A 91 -18.84 -0.17 -7.53
N ASP A 92 -18.74 -0.64 -8.78
CA ASP A 92 -18.76 0.19 -10.00
C ASP A 92 -17.74 1.34 -9.93
N ALA A 93 -16.52 1.03 -9.47
CA ALA A 93 -15.43 1.99 -9.39
C ALA A 93 -14.73 2.19 -10.74
N ASP A 94 -13.99 3.30 -10.89
CA ASP A 94 -13.22 3.55 -12.10
C ASP A 94 -11.92 2.70 -12.11
N PRO A 95 -11.78 1.71 -13.01
CA PRO A 95 -10.61 0.84 -13.05
C PRO A 95 -9.30 1.58 -13.39
N SER A 96 -9.39 2.77 -13.98
CA SER A 96 -8.21 3.61 -14.28
C SER A 96 -7.78 4.49 -13.09
N GLN A 97 -8.57 4.52 -12.01
CA GLN A 97 -8.34 5.37 -10.84
C GLN A 97 -8.28 4.55 -9.55
N VAL A 98 -7.44 3.52 -9.53
CA VAL A 98 -7.21 2.66 -8.36
C VAL A 98 -5.95 3.09 -7.63
N LEU A 99 -6.07 3.34 -6.33
CA LEU A 99 -5.00 3.69 -5.41
C LEU A 99 -4.85 2.60 -4.34
N LEU A 100 -3.63 2.28 -3.96
CA LEU A 100 -3.36 1.45 -2.77
C LEU A 100 -2.70 2.29 -1.68
N ALA A 101 -3.03 2.02 -0.43
CA ALA A 101 -2.29 2.55 0.71
C ALA A 101 -2.09 1.45 1.76
N GLY A 102 -0.85 1.19 2.16
CA GLY A 102 -0.53 0.13 3.10
C GLY A 102 0.38 0.59 4.22
N PHE A 103 0.24 -0.07 5.37
CA PHE A 103 1.08 0.10 6.55
C PHE A 103 1.83 -1.20 6.86
N SER A 104 3.13 -1.11 7.18
CA SER A 104 3.95 -2.25 7.62
C SER A 104 3.92 -3.41 6.59
N GLN A 105 3.40 -4.59 6.95
CA GLN A 105 3.20 -5.69 6.00
C GLN A 105 2.31 -5.30 4.81
N GLY A 106 1.25 -4.52 5.04
CA GLY A 106 0.38 -4.01 3.99
C GLY A 106 1.12 -3.07 3.03
N ALA A 107 2.08 -2.27 3.51
CA ALA A 107 2.95 -1.46 2.67
C ALA A 107 3.84 -2.32 1.75
N SER A 108 4.40 -3.41 2.29
CA SER A 108 5.18 -4.39 1.53
C SER A 108 4.34 -5.02 0.41
N MET A 109 3.08 -5.36 0.70
CA MET A 109 2.15 -5.91 -0.28
C MET A 109 1.72 -4.89 -1.33
N ALA A 110 1.45 -3.64 -0.93
CA ALA A 110 1.08 -2.56 -1.83
C ALA A 110 2.16 -2.30 -2.89
N VAL A 111 3.42 -2.20 -2.47
CA VAL A 111 4.56 -2.03 -3.39
C VAL A 111 4.76 -3.26 -4.27
N SER A 112 4.62 -4.48 -3.71
CA SER A 112 4.70 -5.71 -4.50
C SER A 112 3.62 -5.76 -5.59
N ALA A 113 2.39 -5.31 -5.30
CA ALA A 113 1.30 -5.21 -6.27
C ALA A 113 1.60 -4.17 -7.36
N ALA A 114 2.13 -3.01 -6.97
CA ALA A 114 2.55 -1.95 -7.91
C ALA A 114 3.62 -2.44 -8.89
N LEU A 115 4.60 -3.19 -8.41
CA LEU A 115 5.67 -3.74 -9.25
C LEU A 115 5.20 -4.91 -10.13
N ALA A 116 4.22 -5.70 -9.67
CA ALA A 116 3.66 -6.79 -10.44
C ALA A 116 2.71 -6.33 -11.55
N ARG A 117 1.97 -5.24 -11.33
CA ARG A 117 0.95 -4.68 -12.24
C ARG A 117 0.98 -3.15 -12.22
N PRO A 118 2.06 -2.52 -12.74
CA PRO A 118 2.22 -1.06 -12.69
C PRO A 118 1.09 -0.30 -13.38
N GLU A 119 0.48 -0.90 -14.41
CA GLU A 119 -0.64 -0.32 -15.17
C GLU A 119 -1.98 -0.34 -14.42
N ALA A 120 -2.09 -1.14 -13.37
CA ALA A 120 -3.35 -1.29 -12.62
C ALA A 120 -3.57 -0.19 -11.58
N PHE A 121 -2.54 0.60 -11.28
CA PHE A 121 -2.60 1.55 -10.17
C PHE A 121 -2.24 2.97 -10.60
N LEU A 122 -3.11 3.91 -10.25
CA LEU A 122 -2.85 5.35 -10.39
C LEU A 122 -1.73 5.82 -9.46
N GLY A 123 -1.55 5.12 -8.34
CA GLY A 123 -0.47 5.34 -7.40
C GLY A 123 -0.58 4.44 -6.17
N VAL A 124 0.54 4.28 -5.47
CA VAL A 124 0.66 3.45 -4.26
C VAL A 124 1.33 4.23 -3.15
N ALA A 125 0.76 4.20 -1.95
CA ALA A 125 1.37 4.74 -0.75
C ALA A 125 1.80 3.59 0.19
N ALA A 126 3.06 3.60 0.61
CA ALA A 126 3.66 2.61 1.49
C ALA A 126 4.20 3.31 2.74
N HIS A 127 3.70 2.93 3.93
CA HIS A 127 4.17 3.50 5.20
C HIS A 127 4.85 2.44 6.05
N SER A 128 6.11 2.67 6.42
CA SER A 128 6.93 1.79 7.29
C SER A 128 6.97 0.33 6.82
N GLY A 129 7.10 0.12 5.50
CA GLY A 129 7.20 -1.20 4.89
C GLY A 129 8.64 -1.69 4.72
N ARG A 130 8.77 -2.90 4.19
CA ARG A 130 10.04 -3.46 3.69
C ARG A 130 9.84 -4.07 2.30
N LEU A 131 10.86 -4.11 1.49
CA LEU A 131 10.79 -4.78 0.20
C LEU A 131 10.83 -6.31 0.38
N LEU A 132 9.95 -7.01 -0.33
CA LEU A 132 9.96 -8.46 -0.41
C LEU A 132 10.79 -8.86 -1.62
N HIS A 133 12.10 -9.09 -1.43
CA HIS A 133 13.06 -9.34 -2.50
C HIS A 133 12.62 -10.46 -3.45
N ALA A 134 11.98 -11.51 -2.91
CA ALA A 134 11.48 -12.64 -3.69
C ALA A 134 10.28 -12.29 -4.61
N LEU A 135 9.70 -11.10 -4.42
CA LEU A 135 8.59 -10.56 -5.25
C LEU A 135 9.04 -9.43 -6.16
N LEU A 136 10.29 -8.96 -6.04
CA LEU A 136 10.80 -7.93 -6.94
C LEU A 136 10.98 -8.50 -8.36
N PRO A 137 10.63 -7.73 -9.40
CA PRO A 137 10.93 -8.13 -10.77
C PRO A 137 12.45 -8.12 -11.01
N ALA A 138 12.93 -9.05 -11.82
CA ALA A 138 14.37 -9.13 -12.17
C ALA A 138 14.87 -7.91 -12.97
N SER A 139 13.96 -7.23 -13.67
CA SER A 139 14.23 -6.02 -14.45
C SER A 139 12.96 -5.15 -14.49
N PRO A 140 13.10 -3.84 -14.71
CA PRO A 140 11.93 -2.98 -14.88
C PRO A 140 11.11 -3.45 -16.11
N PRO A 141 9.78 -3.27 -16.09
CA PRO A 141 8.95 -3.57 -17.26
C PRO A 141 9.42 -2.71 -18.44
N HIS A 142 9.73 -3.37 -19.56
CA HIS A 142 10.18 -2.66 -20.77
C HIS A 142 9.09 -1.75 -21.30
N GLY A 143 9.36 -0.43 -21.33
CA GLY A 143 8.47 0.56 -21.97
C GLY A 143 7.13 0.84 -21.27
N GLY A 144 6.94 0.32 -20.06
CA GLY A 144 5.73 0.56 -19.25
C GLY A 144 5.74 1.93 -18.56
N PRO A 145 4.56 2.42 -18.11
CA PRO A 145 4.47 3.62 -17.30
C PRO A 145 5.22 3.42 -15.97
N ARG A 146 5.85 4.50 -15.49
CA ARG A 146 6.40 4.51 -14.12
C ARG A 146 5.24 4.60 -13.14
N VAL A 147 5.16 3.65 -12.20
CA VAL A 147 4.15 3.71 -11.15
C VAL A 147 4.56 4.72 -10.07
N PRO A 148 3.70 5.71 -9.74
CA PRO A 148 3.96 6.63 -8.66
C PRO A 148 3.86 5.92 -7.31
N VAL A 149 4.90 6.05 -6.47
CA VAL A 149 4.92 5.49 -5.12
C VAL A 149 5.28 6.58 -4.12
N LEU A 150 4.42 6.84 -3.15
CA LEU A 150 4.76 7.56 -1.93
C LEU A 150 5.29 6.55 -0.92
N TRP A 151 6.55 6.70 -0.53
CA TRP A 151 7.13 5.94 0.57
C TRP A 151 7.30 6.85 1.79
N GLN A 152 6.66 6.48 2.88
CA GLN A 152 6.73 7.20 4.16
C GLN A 152 7.39 6.30 5.21
N HIS A 153 8.32 6.86 6.03
CA HIS A 153 9.01 6.07 7.04
C HIS A 153 9.32 6.88 8.29
N GLY A 154 9.14 6.25 9.47
CA GLY A 154 9.57 6.81 10.75
C GLY A 154 11.06 6.63 10.96
N ARG A 155 11.80 7.73 11.21
CA ARG A 155 13.25 7.65 11.52
C ARG A 155 13.57 6.92 12.81
N LEU A 156 12.59 6.86 13.72
CA LEU A 156 12.72 6.23 15.04
C LEU A 156 11.97 4.88 15.10
N ASP A 157 11.65 4.30 13.94
CA ASP A 157 10.91 3.05 13.83
C ASP A 157 11.73 1.86 14.39
N PRO A 158 11.32 1.25 15.52
CA PRO A 158 12.04 0.14 16.12
C PRO A 158 11.62 -1.23 15.55
N VAL A 159 10.50 -1.29 14.81
CA VAL A 159 9.92 -2.54 14.28
C VAL A 159 10.41 -2.79 12.86
N VAL A 160 10.33 -1.76 12.02
CA VAL A 160 10.90 -1.76 10.66
C VAL A 160 11.93 -0.63 10.60
N PRO A 161 13.20 -0.90 10.95
CA PRO A 161 14.25 0.11 10.97
C PRO A 161 14.38 0.90 9.67
N MET A 162 14.78 2.17 9.76
CA MET A 162 14.95 3.10 8.64
C MET A 162 15.80 2.53 7.49
N ALA A 163 16.71 1.60 7.79
CA ALA A 163 17.52 0.90 6.80
C ALA A 163 16.69 0.22 5.69
N PHE A 164 15.45 -0.24 5.99
CA PHE A 164 14.53 -0.76 4.98
C PHE A 164 13.92 0.35 4.12
N GLY A 165 13.71 1.54 4.67
CA GLY A 165 13.35 2.73 3.89
C GLY A 165 14.46 3.16 2.94
N ASP A 166 15.70 3.20 3.43
CA ASP A 166 16.89 3.52 2.59
C ASP A 166 17.09 2.47 1.47
N GLU A 167 16.82 1.20 1.77
CA GLU A 167 16.81 0.14 0.76
C GLU A 167 15.76 0.41 -0.33
N ALA A 168 14.53 0.76 0.06
CA ALA A 168 13.47 1.11 -0.88
C ALA A 168 13.83 2.32 -1.74
N ARG A 169 14.39 3.38 -1.12
CA ARG A 169 14.89 4.58 -1.82
C ARG A 169 15.93 4.23 -2.90
N ARG A 170 16.78 3.24 -2.65
CA ARG A 170 17.83 2.81 -3.57
C ARG A 170 17.31 1.88 -4.66
N LEU A 171 16.43 0.94 -4.32
CA LEU A 171 16.04 -0.16 -5.22
C LEU A 171 14.81 0.13 -6.09
N LEU A 172 13.86 0.97 -5.63
CA LEU A 172 12.61 1.19 -6.36
C LEU A 172 12.77 2.01 -7.65
N PRO A 173 13.54 3.13 -7.70
CA PRO A 173 13.67 3.92 -8.93
C PRO A 173 14.22 3.14 -10.12
N PRO A 174 15.27 2.26 -9.98
CA PRO A 174 15.73 1.40 -11.07
C PRO A 174 14.69 0.40 -11.57
N LEU A 175 13.70 0.05 -10.74
CA LEU A 175 12.61 -0.88 -11.10
C LEU A 175 11.42 -0.18 -11.77
N GLY A 176 11.55 1.09 -12.20
CA GLY A 176 10.51 1.80 -12.91
C GLY A 176 9.49 2.50 -12.00
N VAL A 177 9.88 2.79 -10.76
CA VAL A 177 9.05 3.52 -9.79
C VAL A 177 9.39 5.02 -9.84
N ASP A 178 8.33 5.85 -9.86
CA ASP A 178 8.42 7.29 -9.59
C ASP A 178 8.22 7.50 -8.09
N LEU A 179 9.35 7.64 -7.36
CA LEU A 179 9.38 7.56 -5.91
C LEU A 179 9.38 8.95 -5.26
N ASP A 180 8.31 9.27 -4.49
CA ASP A 180 8.26 10.35 -3.50
C ASP A 180 8.60 9.74 -2.12
N PHE A 181 9.76 10.07 -1.58
CA PHE A 181 10.24 9.49 -0.32
C PHE A 181 10.23 10.52 0.80
N ARG A 182 9.54 10.21 1.91
CA ARG A 182 9.37 11.12 3.04
C ARG A 182 9.70 10.44 4.37
N GLU A 183 10.41 11.16 5.22
CA GLU A 183 10.83 10.71 6.54
C GLU A 183 10.21 11.58 7.63
N TYR A 184 9.83 10.92 8.74
CA TYR A 184 9.20 11.61 9.88
C TYR A 184 9.91 11.26 11.18
N ALA A 185 9.86 12.17 12.18
CA ALA A 185 10.43 11.93 13.50
C ALA A 185 9.44 11.14 14.40
N ILE A 186 8.97 9.99 13.90
CA ILE A 186 8.03 9.07 14.57
C ILE A 186 8.58 7.66 14.60
N GLY A 187 7.93 6.78 15.38
CA GLY A 187 8.18 5.34 15.46
C GLY A 187 7.46 4.55 14.36
N HIS A 188 7.01 3.33 14.72
CA HIS A 188 6.25 2.45 13.82
C HIS A 188 4.75 2.80 13.86
N GLU A 189 4.39 3.93 13.30
CA GLU A 189 3.03 4.49 13.34
C GLU A 189 2.76 5.44 12.18
N ILE A 190 1.49 5.69 11.89
CA ILE A 190 1.06 6.78 11.01
C ILE A 190 0.76 7.99 11.87
N GLY A 191 1.66 8.98 11.89
CA GLY A 191 1.49 10.21 12.65
C GLY A 191 0.63 11.25 11.91
N ALA A 192 0.28 12.33 12.60
CA ALA A 192 -0.58 13.37 12.03
C ALA A 192 0.02 14.06 10.79
N GLU A 193 1.34 14.23 10.73
CA GLU A 193 2.03 14.81 9.58
C GLU A 193 2.02 13.85 8.40
N SER A 194 2.41 12.58 8.59
CA SER A 194 2.43 11.59 7.55
C SER A 194 1.02 11.27 7.01
N LEU A 195 -0.02 11.33 7.86
CA LEU A 195 -1.41 11.21 7.41
C LEU A 195 -1.86 12.39 6.52
N ARG A 196 -1.51 13.63 6.88
CA ARG A 196 -1.81 14.79 6.02
C ARG A 196 -1.13 14.69 4.66
N ASP A 197 0.13 14.27 4.67
CA ASP A 197 0.92 14.07 3.46
C ASP A 197 0.34 12.95 2.58
N LEU A 198 -0.06 11.81 3.19
CA LEU A 198 -0.76 10.73 2.51
C LEU A 198 -2.04 11.22 1.84
N ALA A 199 -2.91 11.92 2.60
CA ALA A 199 -4.17 12.44 2.09
C ALA A 199 -3.96 13.42 0.93
N THR A 200 -3.00 14.34 1.06
CA THR A 200 -2.64 15.32 0.03
C THR A 200 -2.11 14.62 -1.22
N TRP A 201 -1.21 13.64 -1.05
CA TRP A 201 -0.63 12.91 -2.16
C TRP A 201 -1.67 12.10 -2.93
N LEU A 202 -2.55 11.37 -2.23
CA LEU A 202 -3.65 10.63 -2.85
C LEU A 202 -4.61 11.55 -3.61
N SER A 203 -5.01 12.69 -3.00
CA SER A 203 -5.87 13.69 -3.67
C SER A 203 -5.23 14.25 -4.94
N GLY A 204 -3.91 14.50 -4.92
CA GLY A 204 -3.17 14.98 -6.06
C GLY A 204 -3.11 14.01 -7.23
N ARG A 205 -3.30 12.69 -7.00
CA ARG A 205 -3.37 11.68 -8.05
C ARG A 205 -4.72 11.67 -8.79
N LEU A 206 -5.80 12.10 -8.13
CA LEU A 206 -7.15 12.01 -8.69
C LEU A 206 -7.44 12.98 -9.85
N GLY A 207 -6.47 13.70 -10.37
CA GLY A 207 -6.74 14.75 -11.36
C GLY A 207 -7.63 15.85 -10.79
N GLY A 208 -7.42 17.10 -11.15
CA GLY A 208 -8.37 18.16 -10.82
C GLY A 208 -9.74 17.80 -11.39
N ALA A 209 -10.80 17.89 -10.57
CA ALA A 209 -12.15 18.00 -11.12
C ALA A 209 -12.08 19.13 -12.13
N GLY A 210 -12.42 18.86 -13.39
CA GLY A 210 -12.33 19.82 -14.47
C GLY A 210 -12.92 21.16 -14.04
N ALA A 211 -12.11 22.20 -14.23
CA ALA A 211 -12.56 23.58 -14.11
C ALA A 211 -13.58 23.89 -15.19
#